data_bf286813c48d05efa18297c7c38a877b
#
_entry.id   bf286813c48d05efa18297c7c38a877b
#
_cell.length_a   1.000
_cell.length_b   1.000
_cell.length_c   1.000
_cell.angle_alpha   90.00
_cell.angle_beta   90.00
_cell.angle_gamma   90.00
#
_symmetry.space_group_name_H-M   'P 1'
#
loop_
_entity.id
_entity.type
_entity.pdbx_description
1 polymer ?
#
loop_
_entity_poly.entity_id
_entity_poly.type
_entity_poly.pdbx_seq_one_letter_code
_entity_poly.pdbx_strand_id
1 'polypeptide(L)' 'MPDPSLLILIPAYNEERRIEPVLRDYAQFFGTHYSGKFQLVAVLNGCTDDTLGVVQRVAAEFPAVRG' A
#
# COMPACT_ATOMS: atom_id res chain seq x y z
N MET A 1 17.86 13.81 14.17
CA MET A 1 16.40 13.69 14.35
C MET A 1 15.85 12.60 13.46
N PRO A 2 14.98 11.75 13.97
CA PRO A 2 14.37 10.74 13.10
C PRO A 2 13.43 11.42 12.09
N ASP A 3 13.28 10.76 10.93
CA ASP A 3 12.34 11.24 9.94
C ASP A 3 10.90 11.14 10.46
N PRO A 4 10.02 12.04 10.04
CA PRO A 4 8.62 11.97 10.45
C PRO A 4 7.95 10.72 9.89
N SER A 5 6.89 10.27 10.55
CA SER A 5 6.08 9.18 10.01
C SER A 5 5.34 9.64 8.77
N LEU A 6 5.31 8.78 7.75
CA LEU A 6 4.59 9.06 6.51
C LEU A 6 3.32 8.22 6.43
N LEU A 7 2.26 8.84 5.97
CA LEU A 7 1.03 8.13 5.61
C LEU A 7 0.76 8.42 4.13
N ILE A 8 0.82 7.36 3.33
CA ILE A 8 0.65 7.48 1.89
C ILE A 8 -0.68 6.86 1.52
N LEU A 9 -1.57 7.67 0.97
CA LEU A 9 -2.90 7.23 0.57
C LEU A 9 -2.88 6.93 -0.93
N ILE A 10 -3.29 5.73 -1.29
CA ILE A 10 -3.34 5.29 -2.68
C ILE A 10 -4.81 5.00 -3.01
N PRO A 11 -5.46 5.87 -3.77
CA PRO A 11 -6.84 5.61 -4.17
C PRO A 11 -6.91 4.43 -5.12
N ALA A 12 -7.85 3.52 -4.87
CA ALA A 12 -8.03 2.34 -5.69
C ALA A 12 -9.51 2.16 -6.01
N TYR A 13 -9.80 1.98 -7.30
CA TYR A 13 -11.14 1.71 -7.79
C TYR A 13 -11.04 0.63 -8.86
N ASN A 14 -11.50 -0.59 -8.53
CA ASN A 14 -11.45 -1.72 -9.44
C ASN A 14 -10.05 -1.92 -10.03
N GLU A 15 -9.03 -1.94 -9.15
CA GLU A 15 -7.64 -2.01 -9.54
C GLU A 15 -7.03 -3.39 -9.27
N GLU A 16 -7.85 -4.45 -9.23
CA GLU A 16 -7.40 -5.78 -8.85
C GLU A 16 -6.13 -6.21 -9.58
N ARG A 17 -6.02 -5.88 -10.87
CA ARG A 17 -4.88 -6.29 -11.69
C ARG A 17 -3.67 -5.38 -11.56
N ARG A 18 -3.87 -4.15 -11.09
CA ARG A 18 -2.80 -3.15 -11.05
C ARG A 18 -2.29 -2.85 -9.66
N ILE A 19 -3.15 -3.03 -8.66
CA ILE A 19 -2.84 -2.55 -7.31
C ILE A 19 -1.67 -3.33 -6.69
N GLU A 20 -1.52 -4.61 -7.01
CA GLU A 20 -0.46 -5.41 -6.41
C GLU A 20 0.93 -4.89 -6.78
N PRO A 21 1.30 -4.73 -8.07
CA PRO A 21 2.62 -4.21 -8.40
C PRO A 21 2.84 -2.79 -7.86
N VAL A 22 1.80 -1.96 -7.85
CA VAL A 22 1.91 -0.60 -7.31
C VAL A 22 2.25 -0.63 -5.82
N LEU A 23 1.53 -1.44 -5.05
CA LEU A 23 1.76 -1.53 -3.60
C LEU A 23 3.14 -2.13 -3.31
N ARG A 24 3.53 -3.17 -4.04
CA ARG A 24 4.83 -3.80 -3.84
C ARG A 24 5.97 -2.84 -4.17
N ASP A 25 5.86 -2.11 -5.28
CA ASP A 25 6.88 -1.15 -5.68
C ASP A 25 7.05 -0.05 -4.64
N TYR A 26 5.94 0.51 -4.15
CA TYR A 26 6.00 1.57 -3.15
C TYR A 26 6.53 1.04 -1.81
N ALA A 27 6.08 -0.15 -1.39
CA ALA A 27 6.56 -0.72 -0.13
C ALA A 27 8.07 -0.98 -0.18
N GLN A 28 8.58 -1.49 -1.30
CA GLN A 28 10.01 -1.73 -1.46
C GLN A 28 10.77 -0.42 -1.52
N PHE A 29 10.26 0.56 -2.27
CA PHE A 29 10.93 1.85 -2.41
C PHE A 29 11.08 2.54 -1.05
N PHE A 30 9.97 2.68 -0.32
CA PHE A 30 10.03 3.36 0.97
C PHE A 30 10.76 2.54 2.02
N GLY A 31 10.66 1.22 1.97
CA GLY A 31 11.40 0.36 2.87
C GLY A 31 12.91 0.43 2.68
N THR A 32 13.35 0.77 1.45
CA THR A 32 14.78 0.87 1.13
C THR A 32 15.30 2.30 1.30
N HIS A 33 14.51 3.29 0.92
CA HIS A 33 14.98 4.68 0.79
C HIS A 33 14.48 5.61 1.89
N TYR A 34 13.57 5.18 2.72
CA TYR A 34 13.01 6.02 3.78
C TYR A 34 13.38 5.43 5.14
N SER A 35 14.07 6.22 5.97
CA SER A 35 14.58 5.74 7.26
C SER A 35 13.55 5.84 8.38
N GLY A 36 12.44 6.56 8.19
CA GLY A 36 11.39 6.69 9.18
C GLY A 36 10.31 5.61 9.04
N LYS A 37 9.25 5.73 9.80
CA LYS A 37 8.10 4.84 9.69
C LYS A 37 7.17 5.32 8.60
N PHE A 38 6.59 4.39 7.87
CA PHE A 38 5.63 4.73 6.82
C PHE A 38 4.50 3.70 6.79
N GLN A 39 3.36 4.13 6.25
CA GLN A 39 2.24 3.25 5.98
C GLN A 39 1.69 3.57 4.59
N LEU A 40 1.34 2.52 3.86
CA LEU A 40 0.64 2.62 2.59
C LEU A 40 -0.80 2.18 2.81
N VAL A 41 -1.74 3.08 2.61
CA VAL A 41 -3.15 2.78 2.80
C VAL A 41 -3.85 2.85 1.45
N ALA A 42 -4.38 1.71 1.01
CA ALA A 42 -5.20 1.67 -0.20
C ALA A 42 -6.61 2.12 0.17
N VAL A 43 -7.02 3.26 -0.38
CA VAL A 43 -8.36 3.79 -0.14
C VAL A 43 -9.29 3.20 -1.19
N LEU A 44 -10.10 2.23 -0.76
CA LEU A 44 -10.99 1.49 -1.65
C LEU A 44 -12.32 2.23 -1.72
N ASN A 45 -12.76 2.53 -2.93
CA ASN A 45 -13.99 3.32 -3.12
C ASN A 45 -14.86 2.65 -4.17
N GLY A 46 -15.87 1.94 -3.71
CA GLY A 46 -16.86 1.32 -4.59
C GLY A 46 -16.32 0.21 -5.47
N CYS A 47 -15.28 -0.53 -4.99
CA CYS A 47 -14.71 -1.63 -5.76
C CYS A 47 -15.71 -2.77 -5.88
N THR A 48 -15.91 -3.24 -7.12
CA THR A 48 -16.75 -4.40 -7.40
C THR A 48 -15.93 -5.65 -7.69
N ASP A 49 -14.61 -5.51 -7.86
CA ASP A 49 -13.71 -6.64 -8.03
C ASP A 49 -13.04 -6.99 -6.70
N ASP A 50 -12.00 -7.84 -6.73
CA ASP A 50 -11.31 -8.30 -5.53
C ASP A 50 -10.10 -7.43 -5.16
N THR A 51 -10.18 -6.12 -5.37
CA THR A 51 -9.09 -5.20 -5.03
C THR A 51 -8.70 -5.34 -3.56
N LEU A 52 -9.70 -5.41 -2.67
CA LEU A 52 -9.41 -5.55 -1.24
C LEU A 52 -8.65 -6.84 -0.93
N GLY A 53 -9.03 -7.96 -1.56
CA GLY A 53 -8.33 -9.22 -1.35
C GLY A 53 -6.87 -9.14 -1.78
N VAL A 54 -6.60 -8.46 -2.90
CA VAL A 54 -5.22 -8.26 -3.35
C VAL A 54 -4.45 -7.41 -2.34
N VAL A 55 -5.05 -6.33 -1.85
CA VAL A 55 -4.40 -5.47 -0.84
C VAL A 55 -4.08 -6.27 0.42
N GLN A 56 -5.01 -7.09 0.88
CA GLN A 56 -4.80 -7.90 2.07
C GLN A 56 -3.67 -8.92 1.87
N ARG A 57 -3.55 -9.49 0.68
CA ARG A 57 -2.48 -10.42 0.36
C ARG A 57 -1.11 -9.73 0.40
N VAL A 58 -1.03 -8.53 -0.16
CA VAL A 58 0.22 -7.76 -0.10
C VAL A 58 0.52 -7.35 1.33
N ALA A 59 -0.49 -6.97 2.11
CA ALA A 59 -0.31 -6.57 3.49
C ALA A 59 0.26 -7.69 4.36
N ALA A 60 0.00 -8.95 3.99
CA ALA A 60 0.56 -10.08 4.72
C ALA A 60 2.08 -10.17 4.55
N GLU A 61 2.61 -9.69 3.44
CA GLU A 61 4.05 -9.67 3.19
C GLU A 61 4.71 -8.35 3.61
N PHE A 62 3.98 -7.25 3.50
CA PHE A 62 4.49 -5.92 3.82
C PHE A 62 3.61 -5.30 4.91
N PRO A 63 4.02 -5.38 6.18
CA PRO A 63 3.18 -4.90 7.30
C PRO A 63 2.80 -3.43 7.21
N ALA A 64 3.54 -2.62 6.44
CA ALA A 64 3.22 -1.22 6.24
C ALA A 64 2.02 -0.99 5.32
N VAL A 65 1.58 -2.01 4.58
CA VAL A 65 0.46 -1.90 3.64
C VAL A 65 -0.84 -2.21 4.36
N ARG A 66 -1.84 -1.38 4.12
CA ARG A 66 -3.17 -1.55 4.70
C ARG A 66 -4.25 -1.20 3.67
N GLY A 67 -5.42 -1.73 3.89
CA GLY A 67 -6.57 -1.40 3.07
C GLY A 67 -7.66 -0.69 3.82
#